data_92fdb15e8d47b1e0f33c285da9bf9488
#
_entry.id   92fdb15e8d47b1e0f33c285da9bf9488
#
_cell.length_a   1.000
_cell.length_b   1.000
_cell.length_c   1.000
_cell.angle_alpha   90.00
_cell.angle_beta   90.00
_cell.angle_gamma   90.00
#
_symmetry.space_group_name_H-M   'P 1'
#
loop_
_entity.id
_entity.type
_entity.pdbx_description
1 polymer ?
#
loop_
_entity_poly.entity_id
_entity_poly.type
_entity_poly.pdbx_seq_one_letter_code
_entity_poly.pdbx_strand_id
1 'polypeptide(L)'
;GNMAETVRAKRGQKLPVVFSVEEIRKLLACLTGRDLLVAGLLYGSGLRLMELARLRVKDVDMDLNTLTVRSGKGDKDRTTILPATVKELLKNHLINVKKLHESDLANGHGDVHLPDALGKKYPNAGTEWAWQYVFPANNLSVDPRSGKVRRHHISDTAIQDVIKKAIRKADIPKFATVH
;
A
#
# COMPACT_ATOMS: atom_id res chain seq x y z
N GLY A 1 -2.44 -44.34 28.80
CA GLY A 1 -3.01 -43.36 27.91
C GLY A 1 -1.92 -42.66 27.14
N ASN A 2 -1.75 -43.04 25.86
CA ASN A 2 -0.81 -42.38 24.94
C ASN A 2 -1.44 -41.10 24.44
N MET A 3 -0.99 -39.96 24.90
CA MET A 3 -1.23 -38.69 24.22
C MET A 3 -0.22 -38.57 23.09
N ALA A 4 -0.67 -38.81 21.86
CA ALA A 4 0.12 -38.49 20.69
C ALA A 4 0.14 -36.96 20.55
N GLU A 5 1.26 -36.33 20.89
CA GLU A 5 1.52 -34.95 20.54
C GLU A 5 1.56 -34.83 19.02
N THR A 6 0.53 -34.22 18.47
CA THR A 6 0.52 -33.87 17.06
C THR A 6 1.48 -32.70 16.86
N VAL A 7 2.70 -33.00 16.48
CA VAL A 7 3.68 -32.00 16.05
C VAL A 7 3.10 -31.35 14.78
N ARG A 8 2.51 -30.18 14.91
CA ARG A 8 2.16 -29.35 13.76
C ARG A 8 3.46 -29.00 13.03
N ALA A 9 3.66 -29.60 11.88
CA ALA A 9 4.72 -29.22 10.97
C ALA A 9 4.67 -27.69 10.78
N LYS A 10 5.74 -26.99 11.15
CA LYS A 10 5.90 -25.57 10.79
C LYS A 10 5.76 -25.49 9.29
N ARG A 11 4.75 -24.75 8.80
CA ARG A 11 4.68 -24.40 7.38
C ARG A 11 6.01 -23.76 7.03
N GLY A 12 6.80 -24.43 6.19
CA GLY A 12 8.07 -23.91 5.71
C GLY A 12 7.86 -22.48 5.20
N GLN A 13 8.71 -21.55 5.61
CA GLN A 13 8.70 -20.20 5.05
C GLN A 13 8.88 -20.35 3.55
N LYS A 14 7.86 -19.95 2.77
CA LYS A 14 7.99 -19.87 1.33
C LYS A 14 9.06 -18.83 1.04
N LEU A 15 10.12 -19.22 0.33
CA LEU A 15 11.13 -18.28 -0.14
C LEU A 15 10.45 -17.19 -0.96
N PRO A 16 10.79 -15.90 -0.74
CA PRO A 16 10.24 -14.81 -1.54
C PRO A 16 10.60 -15.06 -3.00
N VAL A 17 9.62 -14.89 -3.88
CA VAL A 17 9.83 -15.02 -5.32
C VAL A 17 10.61 -13.82 -5.82
N VAL A 18 11.77 -14.08 -6.41
CA VAL A 18 12.60 -13.04 -7.02
C VAL A 18 12.31 -13.03 -8.53
N PHE A 19 11.93 -11.86 -9.04
CA PHE A 19 11.77 -11.64 -10.48
C PHE A 19 13.05 -11.12 -11.10
N SER A 20 13.34 -11.61 -12.32
CA SER A 20 14.37 -10.99 -13.16
C SER A 20 13.91 -9.62 -13.67
N VAL A 21 14.84 -8.81 -14.15
CA VAL A 21 14.51 -7.51 -14.78
C VAL A 21 13.55 -7.68 -15.95
N GLU A 22 13.77 -8.71 -16.79
CA GLU A 22 12.89 -9.01 -17.93
C GLU A 22 11.49 -9.44 -17.49
N GLU A 23 11.37 -10.22 -16.42
CA GLU A 23 10.08 -10.60 -15.84
C GLU A 23 9.33 -9.40 -15.29
N ILE A 24 10.02 -8.48 -14.60
CA ILE A 24 9.42 -7.22 -14.13
C ILE A 24 8.93 -6.38 -15.31
N ARG A 25 9.71 -6.26 -16.38
CA ARG A 25 9.29 -5.54 -17.59
C ARG A 25 8.03 -6.14 -18.21
N LYS A 26 7.95 -7.45 -18.34
CA LYS A 26 6.76 -8.14 -18.83
C LYS A 26 5.56 -7.91 -17.93
N LEU A 27 5.76 -8.00 -16.63
CA LEU A 27 4.72 -7.79 -15.62
C LEU A 27 4.15 -6.38 -15.72
N LEU A 28 4.99 -5.36 -15.76
CA LEU A 28 4.57 -3.96 -15.87
C LEU A 28 3.91 -3.65 -17.22
N ALA A 29 4.38 -4.27 -18.31
CA ALA A 29 3.80 -4.07 -19.64
C ALA A 29 2.36 -4.59 -19.77
N CYS A 30 1.93 -5.52 -18.91
CA CYS A 30 0.58 -6.08 -18.88
C CYS A 30 -0.41 -5.25 -18.06
N LEU A 31 0.05 -4.22 -17.38
CA LEU A 31 -0.76 -3.43 -16.44
C LEU A 31 -1.02 -2.02 -16.96
N THR A 32 -2.14 -1.47 -16.53
CA THR A 32 -2.54 -0.09 -16.80
C THR A 32 -3.14 0.55 -15.55
N GLY A 33 -3.22 1.89 -15.53
CA GLY A 33 -3.89 2.64 -14.47
C GLY A 33 -3.34 2.37 -13.07
N ARG A 34 -4.25 2.19 -12.11
CA ARG A 34 -3.87 1.97 -10.70
C ARG A 34 -3.02 0.71 -10.50
N ASP A 35 -3.29 -0.35 -11.23
CA ASP A 35 -2.54 -1.60 -11.10
C ASP A 35 -1.08 -1.42 -11.55
N LEU A 36 -0.85 -0.66 -12.62
CA LEU A 36 0.50 -0.29 -13.05
C LEU A 36 1.20 0.59 -12.01
N LEU A 37 0.48 1.53 -11.41
CA LEU A 37 1.01 2.38 -10.34
C LEU A 37 1.45 1.56 -9.13
N VAL A 38 0.60 0.65 -8.67
CA VAL A 38 0.89 -0.26 -7.54
C VAL A 38 2.14 -1.09 -7.81
N ALA A 39 2.19 -1.79 -8.93
CA ALA A 39 3.32 -2.62 -9.31
C ALA A 39 4.59 -1.79 -9.56
N GLY A 40 4.47 -0.65 -10.20
CA GLY A 40 5.57 0.27 -10.48
C GLY A 40 6.22 0.80 -9.19
N LEU A 41 5.45 1.10 -8.17
CA LEU A 41 5.97 1.53 -6.87
C LEU A 41 6.59 0.38 -6.09
N LEU A 42 5.99 -0.82 -6.10
CA LEU A 42 6.58 -1.99 -5.44
C LEU A 42 7.95 -2.33 -6.03
N TYR A 43 8.05 -2.42 -7.35
CA TYR A 43 9.29 -2.87 -8.02
C TYR A 43 10.23 -1.73 -8.39
N GLY A 44 9.69 -0.55 -8.70
CA GLY A 44 10.51 0.62 -9.09
C GLY A 44 11.04 1.41 -7.90
N SER A 45 10.26 1.53 -6.81
CA SER A 45 10.67 2.21 -5.59
C SER A 45 11.19 1.26 -4.51
N GLY A 46 11.05 -0.05 -4.71
CA GLY A 46 11.48 -1.06 -3.74
C GLY A 46 10.68 -1.06 -2.45
N LEU A 47 9.38 -0.75 -2.53
CA LEU A 47 8.50 -0.76 -1.37
C LEU A 47 8.12 -2.20 -0.98
N ARG A 48 8.09 -2.45 0.32
CA ARG A 48 7.40 -3.62 0.86
C ARG A 48 5.88 -3.42 0.73
N LEU A 49 5.15 -4.51 0.68
CA LEU A 49 3.69 -4.48 0.46
C LEU A 49 2.98 -3.55 1.44
N MET A 50 3.24 -3.69 2.74
CA MET A 50 2.59 -2.85 3.75
C MET A 50 3.13 -1.42 3.79
N GLU A 51 4.33 -1.18 3.30
CA GLU A 51 4.86 0.18 3.11
C GLU A 51 4.08 0.92 2.01
N LEU A 52 3.76 0.22 0.92
CA LEU A 52 2.87 0.76 -0.10
C LEU A 52 1.47 1.03 0.46
N ALA A 53 0.89 0.06 1.17
CA ALA A 53 -0.46 0.19 1.74
C ALA A 53 -0.59 1.37 2.70
N ARG A 54 0.44 1.64 3.47
CA ARG A 54 0.47 2.70 4.49
C ARG A 54 0.99 4.04 4.00
N LEU A 55 1.38 4.15 2.73
CA LEU A 55 1.89 5.39 2.16
C LEU A 55 0.84 6.50 2.26
N ARG A 56 1.24 7.66 2.78
CA ARG A 56 0.37 8.82 2.92
C ARG A 56 0.75 9.91 1.92
N VAL A 57 -0.19 10.80 1.63
CA VAL A 57 0.04 11.92 0.70
C VAL A 57 1.27 12.75 1.08
N LYS A 58 1.44 13.02 2.38
CA LYS A 58 2.61 13.77 2.89
C LYS A 58 3.96 13.08 2.65
N ASP A 59 3.96 11.79 2.36
CA ASP A 59 5.20 11.02 2.12
C ASP A 59 5.67 11.11 0.67
N VAL A 60 4.89 11.71 -0.21
CA VAL A 60 5.21 11.88 -1.64
C VAL A 60 5.76 13.27 -1.88
N ASP A 61 6.97 13.35 -2.42
CA ASP A 61 7.58 14.60 -2.88
C ASP A 61 7.69 14.56 -4.41
N MET A 62 6.81 15.30 -5.06
CA MET A 62 6.77 15.37 -6.53
C MET A 62 7.89 16.23 -7.11
N ASP A 63 8.42 17.19 -6.33
CA ASP A 63 9.48 18.09 -6.77
C ASP A 63 10.83 17.38 -6.74
N LEU A 64 11.10 16.66 -5.67
CA LEU A 64 12.33 15.89 -5.50
C LEU A 64 12.26 14.47 -6.10
N ASN A 65 11.09 14.04 -6.59
CA ASN A 65 10.85 12.69 -7.08
C ASN A 65 11.23 11.60 -6.07
N THR A 66 10.80 11.78 -4.83
CA THR A 66 11.09 10.88 -3.72
C THR A 66 9.84 10.47 -2.96
N LEU A 67 9.94 9.32 -2.31
CA LEU A 67 8.97 8.83 -1.35
C LEU A 67 9.67 8.66 0.00
N THR A 68 8.98 9.05 1.07
CA THR A 68 9.42 8.74 2.43
C THR A 68 8.71 7.48 2.91
N VAL A 69 9.49 6.47 3.28
CA VAL A 69 8.97 5.22 3.83
C VAL A 69 9.07 5.29 5.35
N ARG A 70 7.91 5.25 6.01
CA ARG A 70 7.83 5.32 7.47
C ARG A 70 7.96 3.93 8.06
N SER A 71 8.87 3.79 9.01
CA SER A 71 9.09 2.55 9.71
C SER A 71 8.39 2.55 11.07
N GLY A 72 7.53 1.57 11.32
CA GLY A 72 6.64 1.56 12.47
C GLY A 72 7.23 1.05 13.79
N LYS A 73 8.52 0.65 13.87
CA LYS A 73 9.06 -0.02 15.08
C LYS A 73 10.49 0.40 15.41
N GLY A 74 10.73 1.70 15.58
CA GLY A 74 12.04 2.19 15.98
C GLY A 74 13.13 2.12 14.91
N ASP A 75 12.84 1.56 13.77
CA ASP A 75 13.70 1.67 12.59
C ASP A 75 13.61 3.08 12.03
N LYS A 76 14.69 3.52 11.41
CA LYS A 76 14.72 4.84 10.80
C LYS A 76 13.86 4.89 9.54
N ASP A 77 13.14 5.99 9.35
CA ASP A 77 12.51 6.30 8.09
C ASP A 77 13.57 6.33 6.98
N ARG A 78 13.19 5.92 5.79
CA ARG A 78 14.09 5.97 4.63
C ARG A 78 13.43 6.70 3.48
N THR A 79 14.24 7.25 2.61
CA THR A 79 13.82 7.87 1.36
C THR A 79 14.15 6.96 0.20
N THR A 80 13.21 6.80 -0.73
CA THR A 80 13.41 6.06 -1.97
C THR A 80 12.94 6.88 -3.16
N ILE A 81 13.30 6.45 -4.35
CA ILE A 81 12.97 7.15 -5.59
C ILE A 81 11.50 6.95 -5.99
N LEU A 82 10.88 8.02 -6.49
CA LEU A 82 9.63 7.95 -7.25
C LEU A 82 10.00 7.80 -8.75
N PRO A 83 9.74 6.64 -9.37
CA PRO A 83 10.10 6.45 -10.77
C PRO A 83 9.38 7.43 -11.69
N ALA A 84 10.12 8.01 -12.64
CA ALA A 84 9.56 8.95 -13.61
C ALA A 84 8.41 8.34 -14.43
N THR A 85 8.49 7.04 -14.69
CA THR A 85 7.49 6.29 -15.47
C THR A 85 6.11 6.23 -14.83
N VAL A 86 6.01 6.34 -13.50
CA VAL A 86 4.73 6.29 -12.76
C VAL A 86 4.33 7.64 -12.17
N LYS A 87 5.14 8.66 -12.32
CA LYS A 87 4.89 9.99 -11.72
C LYS A 87 3.56 10.60 -12.18
N GLU A 88 3.30 10.59 -13.48
CA GLU A 88 2.03 11.13 -14.03
C GLU A 88 0.83 10.27 -13.61
N LEU A 89 0.97 8.95 -13.58
CA LEU A 89 -0.06 8.06 -13.05
C LEU A 89 -0.37 8.38 -11.58
N LEU A 90 0.66 8.64 -10.78
CA LEU A 90 0.48 9.00 -9.36
C LEU A 90 -0.23 10.35 -9.23
N LYS A 91 0.13 11.35 -10.00
CA LYS A 91 -0.57 12.64 -10.00
C LYS A 91 -2.06 12.49 -10.31
N ASN A 92 -2.40 11.77 -11.36
CA ASN A 92 -3.78 11.52 -11.75
C ASN A 92 -4.53 10.71 -10.70
N HIS A 93 -3.88 9.70 -10.12
CA HIS A 93 -4.43 8.91 -9.04
C HIS A 93 -4.76 9.77 -7.82
N LEU A 94 -3.85 10.66 -7.41
CA LEU A 94 -4.06 11.56 -6.27
C LEU A 94 -5.20 12.56 -6.50
N ILE A 95 -5.43 13.00 -7.72
CA ILE A 95 -6.61 13.83 -8.06
C ILE A 95 -7.89 13.07 -7.72
N ASN A 96 -7.99 11.80 -8.09
CA ASN A 96 -9.15 10.96 -7.80
C ASN A 96 -9.29 10.65 -6.31
N VAL A 97 -8.19 10.38 -5.63
CA VAL A 97 -8.18 10.16 -4.18
C VAL A 97 -8.63 11.42 -3.43
N LYS A 98 -8.21 12.60 -3.89
CA LYS A 98 -8.65 13.87 -3.30
C LYS A 98 -10.15 14.09 -3.43
N LYS A 99 -10.73 13.78 -4.58
CA LYS A 99 -12.18 13.82 -4.79
C LYS A 99 -12.92 12.88 -3.86
N LEU A 100 -12.41 11.67 -3.67
CA LEU A 100 -12.95 10.70 -2.73
C LEU A 100 -12.89 11.22 -1.29
N HIS A 101 -11.76 11.80 -0.90
CA HIS A 101 -11.58 12.40 0.42
C HIS A 101 -12.56 13.55 0.66
N GLU A 102 -12.74 14.44 -0.30
CA GLU A 102 -13.71 15.54 -0.22
C GLU A 102 -15.14 15.01 -0.07
N SER A 103 -15.50 13.95 -0.78
CA SER A 103 -16.78 13.27 -0.65
C SER A 103 -16.94 12.63 0.75
N ASP A 104 -15.92 11.97 1.25
CA ASP A 104 -15.92 11.38 2.60
C ASP A 104 -16.07 12.47 3.67
N LEU A 105 -15.39 13.62 3.53
CA LEU A 105 -15.51 14.75 4.43
C LEU A 105 -16.96 15.28 4.46
N ALA A 106 -17.58 15.43 3.30
CA ALA A 106 -18.96 15.89 3.17
C ALA A 106 -19.95 14.95 3.85
N ASN A 107 -19.63 13.66 3.91
CA ASN A 107 -20.45 12.62 4.56
C ASN A 107 -20.05 12.32 6.01
N GLY A 108 -19.10 13.07 6.59
CA GLY A 108 -18.64 12.90 7.96
C GLY A 108 -17.62 11.76 8.18
N HIS A 109 -17.00 11.25 7.13
CA HIS A 109 -16.08 10.08 7.18
C HIS A 109 -14.66 10.36 6.72
N GLY A 110 -14.28 11.62 6.58
CA GLY A 110 -12.95 12.02 6.06
C GLY A 110 -11.81 11.95 7.07
N ASP A 111 -12.05 11.44 8.29
CA ASP A 111 -11.02 11.27 9.31
C ASP A 111 -10.28 9.95 9.13
N VAL A 112 -8.97 9.97 9.24
CA VAL A 112 -8.09 8.81 9.09
C VAL A 112 -7.32 8.56 10.38
N HIS A 113 -6.96 7.30 10.63
CA HIS A 113 -6.13 6.95 11.77
C HIS A 113 -4.76 7.62 11.69
N LEU A 114 -4.35 8.26 12.79
CA LEU A 114 -3.02 8.83 12.94
C LEU A 114 -2.13 7.91 13.78
N PRO A 115 -0.83 7.82 13.46
CA PRO A 115 0.09 6.99 14.21
C PRO A 115 0.34 7.54 15.61
N ASP A 116 0.58 6.65 16.58
CA ASP A 116 0.94 6.96 17.95
C ASP A 116 -0.06 7.91 18.65
N ALA A 117 0.44 8.86 19.42
CA ALA A 117 -0.35 9.84 20.15
C ALA A 117 -0.74 11.09 19.33
N LEU A 118 -0.43 11.12 18.02
CA LEU A 118 -0.68 12.32 17.19
C LEU A 118 -2.15 12.68 17.11
N GLY A 119 -3.06 11.71 17.10
CA GLY A 119 -4.49 11.95 17.09
C GLY A 119 -5.01 12.64 18.35
N LYS A 120 -4.36 12.44 19.49
CA LYS A 120 -4.67 13.15 20.74
C LYS A 120 -4.12 14.56 20.76
N LYS A 121 -2.89 14.73 20.24
CA LYS A 121 -2.20 16.03 20.19
C LYS A 121 -2.80 16.95 19.13
N TYR A 122 -3.18 16.40 17.98
CA TYR A 122 -3.74 17.13 16.84
C TYR A 122 -5.05 16.50 16.39
N PRO A 123 -6.18 16.77 17.08
CA PRO A 123 -7.44 16.06 16.84
C PRO A 123 -8.00 16.22 15.42
N ASN A 124 -7.66 17.31 14.75
CA ASN A 124 -8.17 17.61 13.41
C ASN A 124 -7.22 17.19 12.28
N ALA A 125 -6.00 16.73 12.59
CA ALA A 125 -5.02 16.35 11.58
C ALA A 125 -5.48 15.16 10.73
N GLY A 126 -6.29 14.25 11.28
CA GLY A 126 -6.82 13.09 10.55
C GLY A 126 -7.73 13.44 9.37
N THR A 127 -8.28 14.66 9.32
CA THR A 127 -9.11 15.14 8.21
C THR A 127 -8.30 15.90 7.15
N GLU A 128 -7.04 16.22 7.43
CA GLU A 128 -6.18 16.94 6.50
C GLU A 128 -5.76 16.06 5.33
N TRP A 129 -5.68 16.65 4.14
CA TRP A 129 -5.26 15.95 2.93
C TRP A 129 -3.88 15.29 3.06
N ALA A 130 -2.93 15.96 3.67
CA ALA A 130 -1.57 15.46 3.84
C ALA A 130 -1.50 14.11 4.58
N TRP A 131 -2.45 13.82 5.47
CA TRP A 131 -2.49 12.60 6.25
C TRP A 131 -3.27 11.45 5.59
N GLN A 132 -3.95 11.71 4.48
CA GLN A 132 -4.72 10.68 3.80
C GLN A 132 -3.81 9.62 3.17
N TYR A 133 -4.33 8.39 3.06
CA TYR A 133 -3.61 7.32 2.36
C TYR A 133 -3.58 7.56 0.86
N VAL A 134 -2.45 7.25 0.23
CA VAL A 134 -2.32 7.30 -1.25
C VAL A 134 -3.19 6.23 -1.89
N PHE A 135 -3.30 5.06 -1.26
CA PHE A 135 -4.15 3.96 -1.71
C PHE A 135 -5.24 3.66 -0.68
N PRO A 136 -6.35 4.39 -0.70
CA PRO A 136 -7.47 4.11 0.19
C PRO A 136 -8.22 2.84 -0.23
N ALA A 137 -8.85 2.18 0.73
CA ALA A 137 -9.74 1.06 0.46
C ALA A 137 -10.97 1.52 -0.36
N ASN A 138 -11.58 0.59 -1.09
CA ASN A 138 -12.78 0.89 -1.89
C ASN A 138 -14.00 1.19 -1.02
N ASN A 139 -14.06 0.62 0.18
CA ASN A 139 -15.21 0.73 1.08
C ASN A 139 -14.82 1.37 2.41
N LEU A 140 -15.78 2.06 3.00
CA LEU A 140 -15.71 2.47 4.40
C LEU A 140 -15.82 1.24 5.31
N SER A 141 -15.21 1.30 6.46
CA SER A 141 -15.26 0.24 7.46
C SER A 141 -15.20 0.82 8.88
N VAL A 142 -15.60 0.03 9.87
CA VAL A 142 -15.48 0.41 11.27
C VAL A 142 -14.05 0.19 11.72
N ASP A 143 -13.39 1.25 12.21
CA ASP A 143 -12.07 1.14 12.80
C ASP A 143 -12.19 0.51 14.20
N PRO A 144 -11.66 -0.69 14.45
CA PRO A 144 -11.80 -1.38 15.74
C PRO A 144 -11.13 -0.63 16.89
N ARG A 145 -10.17 0.25 16.60
CA ARG A 145 -9.48 1.04 17.62
C ARG A 145 -10.32 2.17 18.19
N SER A 146 -11.20 2.75 17.39
CA SER A 146 -12.00 3.93 17.76
C SER A 146 -13.49 3.71 17.66
N GLY A 147 -13.97 2.68 16.99
CA GLY A 147 -15.37 2.47 16.63
C GLY A 147 -15.91 3.43 15.57
N LYS A 148 -15.08 4.31 15.03
CA LYS A 148 -15.47 5.25 13.97
C LYS A 148 -15.52 4.56 12.61
N VAL A 149 -16.48 4.99 11.79
CA VAL A 149 -16.53 4.61 10.37
C VAL A 149 -15.53 5.47 9.61
N ARG A 150 -14.57 4.82 8.99
CA ARG A 150 -13.43 5.43 8.28
C ARG A 150 -13.12 4.69 6.99
N ARG A 151 -12.36 5.34 6.13
CA ARG A 151 -11.74 4.66 4.99
C ARG A 151 -10.31 4.29 5.35
N HIS A 152 -10.08 2.97 5.47
CA HIS A 152 -8.76 2.44 5.74
C HIS A 152 -7.91 2.43 4.45
N HIS A 153 -6.63 2.10 4.56
CA HIS A 153 -5.78 1.86 3.38
C HIS A 153 -6.18 0.57 2.66
N ILE A 154 -5.72 0.43 1.42
CA ILE A 154 -5.86 -0.81 0.64
C ILE A 154 -5.38 -2.02 1.46
N SER A 155 -6.07 -3.15 1.34
CA SER A 155 -5.66 -4.37 2.01
C SER A 155 -4.45 -5.03 1.35
N ASP A 156 -3.70 -5.81 2.12
CA ASP A 156 -2.62 -6.65 1.61
C ASP A 156 -3.12 -7.63 0.54
N THR A 157 -4.27 -8.22 0.74
CA THR A 157 -4.92 -9.13 -0.21
C THR A 157 -5.20 -8.44 -1.54
N ALA A 158 -5.71 -7.20 -1.51
CA ALA A 158 -5.99 -6.45 -2.74
C ALA A 158 -4.71 -6.15 -3.53
N ILE A 159 -3.62 -5.79 -2.86
CA ILE A 159 -2.30 -5.60 -3.51
C ILE A 159 -1.79 -6.92 -4.09
N GLN A 160 -1.87 -7.99 -3.33
CA GLN A 160 -1.47 -9.34 -3.77
C GLN A 160 -2.23 -9.76 -5.03
N ASP A 161 -3.53 -9.49 -5.09
CA ASP A 161 -4.38 -9.82 -6.24
C ASP A 161 -3.95 -9.08 -7.50
N VAL A 162 -3.54 -7.82 -7.40
CA VAL A 162 -2.96 -7.05 -8.52
C VAL A 162 -1.75 -7.78 -9.08
N ILE A 163 -0.82 -8.20 -8.23
CA ILE A 163 0.41 -8.87 -8.64
C ILE A 163 0.14 -10.26 -9.21
N LYS A 164 -0.72 -11.05 -8.58
CA LYS A 164 -1.12 -12.37 -9.09
C LYS A 164 -1.75 -12.28 -10.47
N LYS A 165 -2.63 -11.30 -10.68
CA LYS A 165 -3.25 -11.05 -11.98
C LYS A 165 -2.21 -10.65 -13.05
N ALA A 166 -1.25 -9.82 -12.67
CA ALA A 166 -0.17 -9.39 -13.56
C ALA A 166 0.73 -10.57 -13.99
N ILE A 167 1.08 -11.45 -13.05
CA ILE A 167 1.86 -12.65 -13.30
C ILE A 167 1.15 -13.56 -14.32
N ARG A 168 -0.13 -13.77 -14.15
CA ARG A 168 -0.95 -14.57 -15.09
C ARG A 168 -1.01 -13.96 -16.47
N LYS A 169 -1.24 -12.64 -16.57
CA LYS A 169 -1.28 -11.92 -17.85
C LYS A 169 0.06 -11.93 -18.57
N ALA A 170 1.16 -11.84 -17.84
CA ALA A 170 2.52 -11.85 -18.38
C ALA A 170 3.01 -13.27 -18.69
N ASP A 171 2.24 -14.30 -18.36
CA ASP A 171 2.61 -15.70 -18.53
C ASP A 171 3.97 -16.05 -17.88
N ILE A 172 4.19 -15.53 -16.68
CA ILE A 172 5.38 -15.81 -15.89
C ILE A 172 5.13 -17.07 -15.05
N PRO A 173 5.95 -18.13 -15.21
CA PRO A 173 5.74 -19.41 -14.51
C PRO A 173 6.24 -19.36 -13.06
N LYS A 174 5.79 -18.37 -12.30
CA LYS A 174 6.12 -18.18 -10.89
C LYS A 174 4.86 -17.87 -10.08
N PHE A 175 4.76 -18.47 -8.89
CA PHE A 175 3.76 -18.10 -7.91
C PHE A 175 4.39 -17.12 -6.95
N ALA A 176 4.10 -15.82 -7.11
CA ALA A 176 4.62 -14.80 -6.23
C ALA A 176 3.63 -14.49 -5.11
N THR A 177 4.14 -14.48 -3.90
CA THR A 177 3.59 -13.70 -2.80
C THR A 177 4.51 -12.51 -2.59
N VAL A 178 3.96 -11.30 -2.60
CA VAL A 178 4.68 -10.08 -2.30
C VAL A 178 4.67 -9.91 -0.78
N HIS A 179 5.81 -9.67 -0.21
CA HIS A 179 5.94 -9.39 1.22
C HIS A 179 6.11 -7.91 1.50
#